data_6e3c4523a3f35a8eeb6bdde396cffd35
#
_entry.id   6e3c4523a3f35a8eeb6bdde396cffd35
#
_cell.length_a   1.000
_cell.length_b   1.000
_cell.length_c   1.000
_cell.angle_alpha   90.00
_cell.angle_beta   90.00
_cell.angle_gamma   90.00
#
_symmetry.space_group_name_H-M   'P 1'
#
loop_
_entity.id
_entity.type
_entity.pdbx_description
1 polymer ?
#
loop_
_entity_poly.entity_id
_entity_poly.type
_entity_poly.pdbx_seq_one_letter_code
_entity_poly.pdbx_strand_id
1 'polypeptide(L)'
;MKRIFLIISLLNFYITMTPVMAQIGEPYIHDPSTLAESDGKYYTFGTGGGGLISDDGWSWDSGADRPGGGAAPDVLKIGDRYLCIYGATGGGLGGGHAGRILTMWNKTLDPKSPDFKWSEAVEVCYSDGMEDQDAIDPGLLLDPTTGRLWVSYGTYFGTIRLIELDPKTGFRVKGNKEKDIAIDCEASDLMYRDGWYYLLGTHGTCCDGVNSTYNIVVGRSKSVEGPYLDNVGRDMFHGGGKMVVAAEERACGAGHFGRYIIDEGVEVMSFHWEADFELSGRSTLAVRPLVWKNGWPVVGDNFKGGNLAILSERRGYALELAVDFVRIKQERQGWFNREQMQQPAKPIASQTLDEVKGTWPQGDIPARIGDYMFRPHQRWTITPVNEAGGYLSNPYFKITIEGTERALAATADKEVTTVPAYTGADEQLWRIEQLTDGTFRIMPKAIPGIEGTNTKYCLYSAGDSTPTLAEYDFKSDNSKWNFRHY
;
A
#
# COMPACT_ATOMS: atom_id res chain seq x y z
N MET A 1 -8.63 61.62 30.61
CA MET A 1 -9.14 60.39 29.98
C MET A 1 -8.18 59.99 28.86
N LYS A 2 -7.29 59.03 29.14
CA LYS A 2 -6.35 58.43 28.17
C LYS A 2 -6.97 57.19 27.62
N ARG A 3 -7.25 57.14 26.30
CA ARG A 3 -7.72 55.93 25.62
C ARG A 3 -6.53 55.06 25.29
N ILE A 4 -6.46 53.87 25.88
CA ILE A 4 -5.51 52.78 25.52
C ILE A 4 -6.09 52.04 24.34
N PHE A 5 -5.43 52.08 23.16
CA PHE A 5 -5.72 51.21 22.04
C PHE A 5 -5.00 49.90 22.25
N LEU A 6 -5.77 48.83 22.43
CA LEU A 6 -5.29 47.46 22.48
C LEU A 6 -5.20 46.96 21.02
N ILE A 7 -3.98 46.80 20.50
CA ILE A 7 -3.75 46.15 19.21
C ILE A 7 -3.72 44.64 19.46
N ILE A 8 -4.78 43.96 19.07
CA ILE A 8 -4.81 42.48 19.03
C ILE A 8 -4.16 42.07 17.73
N SER A 9 -2.92 41.55 17.83
CA SER A 9 -2.24 40.89 16.73
C SER A 9 -2.84 39.49 16.55
N LEU A 10 -3.65 39.31 15.51
CA LEU A 10 -4.12 38.02 15.04
C LEU A 10 -2.93 37.33 14.36
N LEU A 11 -2.26 36.43 15.10
CA LEU A 11 -1.35 35.45 14.52
C LEU A 11 -2.22 34.45 13.72
N ASN A 12 -2.23 34.57 12.41
CA ASN A 12 -2.74 33.55 11.53
C ASN A 12 -1.76 32.37 11.56
N PHE A 13 -2.05 31.36 12.37
CA PHE A 13 -1.46 30.05 12.23
C PHE A 13 -2.00 29.44 10.92
N TYR A 14 -1.26 29.54 9.83
CA TYR A 14 -1.44 28.68 8.70
C TYR A 14 -0.97 27.27 9.13
N ILE A 15 -1.89 26.45 9.58
CA ILE A 15 -1.69 25.01 9.62
C ILE A 15 -1.62 24.60 8.14
N THR A 16 -0.42 24.40 7.62
CA THR A 16 -0.23 23.71 6.35
C THR A 16 -0.61 22.25 6.62
N MET A 17 -1.89 21.93 6.40
CA MET A 17 -2.32 20.54 6.31
C MET A 17 -1.58 19.96 5.10
N THR A 18 -0.61 19.11 5.35
CA THR A 18 -0.09 18.22 4.30
C THR A 18 -1.26 17.34 3.90
N PRO A 19 -1.66 17.33 2.62
CA PRO A 19 -2.74 16.46 2.19
C PRO A 19 -2.35 15.02 2.49
N VAL A 20 -3.23 14.28 3.14
CA VAL A 20 -3.10 12.83 3.26
C VAL A 20 -3.24 12.29 1.84
N MET A 21 -2.29 11.45 1.44
CA MET A 21 -2.21 10.95 0.08
C MET A 21 -3.25 9.84 -0.11
N ALA A 22 -4.42 10.19 -0.65
CA ALA A 22 -5.39 9.22 -1.19
C ALA A 22 -5.04 8.91 -2.65
N GLN A 23 -5.55 7.79 -3.18
CA GLN A 23 -5.55 7.57 -4.62
C GLN A 23 -6.12 8.80 -5.32
N ILE A 24 -5.52 9.18 -6.45
CA ILE A 24 -5.98 10.34 -7.23
C ILE A 24 -6.85 9.92 -8.42
N GLY A 25 -7.48 10.89 -9.08
CA GLY A 25 -8.44 10.66 -10.16
C GLY A 25 -9.85 10.44 -9.62
N GLU A 26 -10.51 9.41 -10.09
CA GLU A 26 -11.88 9.04 -9.70
C GLU A 26 -11.93 7.64 -9.05
N PRO A 27 -11.29 7.42 -7.89
CA PRO A 27 -11.18 6.09 -7.27
C PRO A 27 -12.48 5.62 -6.60
N TYR A 28 -13.64 5.97 -7.16
CA TYR A 28 -14.94 5.70 -6.57
C TYR A 28 -15.42 4.30 -6.90
N ILE A 29 -15.48 3.47 -5.88
CA ILE A 29 -15.89 2.09 -6.02
C ILE A 29 -16.52 1.57 -4.71
N HIS A 30 -17.41 0.61 -4.82
CA HIS A 30 -17.93 -0.19 -3.73
C HIS A 30 -17.69 -1.66 -4.05
N ASP A 31 -17.28 -2.46 -3.05
CA ASP A 31 -16.91 -3.86 -3.19
C ASP A 31 -15.84 -4.12 -4.29
N PRO A 32 -14.65 -3.55 -4.18
CA PRO A 32 -13.63 -3.75 -5.20
C PRO A 32 -13.15 -5.21 -5.24
N SER A 33 -13.07 -5.79 -6.42
CA SER A 33 -12.38 -7.06 -6.62
C SER A 33 -10.90 -6.95 -6.25
N THR A 34 -10.23 -8.08 -6.08
CA THR A 34 -8.77 -8.15 -6.09
C THR A 34 -8.20 -7.39 -7.30
N LEU A 35 -7.12 -6.65 -7.09
CA LEU A 35 -6.42 -5.97 -8.18
C LEU A 35 -5.88 -7.01 -9.17
N ALA A 36 -6.11 -6.76 -10.46
CA ALA A 36 -5.59 -7.61 -11.54
C ALA A 36 -4.79 -6.77 -12.55
N GLU A 37 -3.62 -7.24 -12.94
CA GLU A 37 -2.84 -6.62 -14.01
C GLU A 37 -3.17 -7.30 -15.36
N SER A 38 -3.48 -6.50 -16.35
CA SER A 38 -3.67 -6.93 -17.74
C SER A 38 -3.12 -5.88 -18.69
N ASP A 39 -2.29 -6.32 -19.65
CA ASP A 39 -1.72 -5.46 -20.70
C ASP A 39 -0.99 -4.21 -20.15
N GLY A 40 -0.30 -4.36 -19.02
CA GLY A 40 0.46 -3.31 -18.36
C GLY A 40 -0.37 -2.28 -17.60
N LYS A 41 -1.67 -2.58 -17.35
CA LYS A 41 -2.59 -1.74 -16.58
C LYS A 41 -3.19 -2.53 -15.41
N TYR A 42 -3.66 -1.82 -14.40
CA TYR A 42 -4.35 -2.37 -13.26
C TYR A 42 -5.86 -2.18 -13.38
N TYR A 43 -6.60 -3.19 -12.97
CA TYR A 43 -8.05 -3.25 -13.02
C TYR A 43 -8.61 -3.68 -11.66
N THR A 44 -9.74 -3.12 -11.28
CA THR A 44 -10.59 -3.63 -10.20
C THR A 44 -12.05 -3.40 -10.57
N PHE A 45 -12.89 -4.38 -10.29
CA PHE A 45 -14.32 -4.34 -10.60
C PHE A 45 -15.12 -4.18 -9.32
N GLY A 46 -16.23 -3.47 -9.39
CA GLY A 46 -17.08 -3.23 -8.24
C GLY A 46 -18.51 -3.72 -8.44
N THR A 47 -19.31 -3.57 -7.40
CA THR A 47 -20.75 -3.77 -7.44
C THR A 47 -21.38 -2.89 -8.52
N GLY A 48 -22.30 -3.45 -9.33
CA GLY A 48 -22.97 -2.79 -10.44
C GLY A 48 -22.41 -3.12 -11.82
N GLY A 49 -21.27 -3.84 -11.92
CA GLY A 49 -20.71 -4.33 -13.19
C GLY A 49 -19.63 -3.48 -13.83
N GLY A 50 -19.41 -2.24 -13.34
CA GLY A 50 -18.31 -1.40 -13.74
C GLY A 50 -17.08 -1.61 -12.87
N GLY A 51 -16.05 -0.78 -13.10
CA GLY A 51 -14.85 -0.79 -12.30
C GLY A 51 -13.87 0.30 -12.70
N LEU A 52 -12.68 0.21 -12.15
CA LEU A 52 -11.62 1.20 -12.29
C LEU A 52 -10.45 0.64 -13.09
N ILE A 53 -9.79 1.52 -13.84
CA ILE A 53 -8.57 1.25 -14.60
C ILE A 53 -7.50 2.23 -14.14
N SER A 54 -6.26 1.76 -14.07
CA SER A 54 -5.10 2.59 -13.76
C SER A 54 -3.89 2.15 -14.57
N ASP A 55 -3.09 3.10 -15.05
CA ASP A 55 -1.81 2.82 -15.69
C ASP A 55 -0.68 2.59 -14.66
N ASP A 56 -0.84 3.07 -13.43
CA ASP A 56 0.21 3.06 -12.41
C ASP A 56 -0.26 2.53 -11.03
N GLY A 57 -1.55 2.22 -10.87
CA GLY A 57 -2.15 1.76 -9.62
C GLY A 57 -2.30 2.85 -8.56
N TRP A 58 -2.01 4.12 -8.90
CA TRP A 58 -2.17 5.28 -8.03
C TRP A 58 -3.20 6.28 -8.55
N SER A 59 -3.23 6.55 -9.85
CA SER A 59 -4.27 7.35 -10.50
C SER A 59 -5.32 6.44 -11.13
N TRP A 60 -6.56 6.58 -10.71
CA TRP A 60 -7.64 5.71 -11.12
C TRP A 60 -8.73 6.47 -11.88
N ASP A 61 -9.20 5.84 -12.96
CA ASP A 61 -10.33 6.30 -13.75
C ASP A 61 -11.38 5.19 -13.89
N SER A 62 -12.63 5.57 -14.10
CA SER A 62 -13.68 4.62 -14.47
C SER A 62 -13.42 4.03 -15.85
N GLY A 63 -13.88 2.83 -16.13
CA GLY A 63 -13.79 2.25 -17.47
C GLY A 63 -13.53 0.75 -17.55
N ALA A 64 -13.24 0.07 -16.44
CA ALA A 64 -13.34 -1.39 -16.44
C ALA A 64 -14.78 -1.81 -16.66
N ASP A 65 -14.99 -2.80 -17.52
CA ASP A 65 -16.32 -3.23 -17.92
C ASP A 65 -16.49 -4.74 -17.76
N ARG A 66 -17.61 -5.10 -17.14
CA ARG A 66 -18.05 -6.47 -16.94
C ARG A 66 -19.56 -6.54 -17.19
N PRO A 67 -20.05 -7.40 -18.10
CA PRO A 67 -21.49 -7.56 -18.32
C PRO A 67 -22.20 -8.19 -17.12
N GLY A 68 -23.50 -8.01 -17.06
CA GLY A 68 -24.37 -8.72 -16.13
C GLY A 68 -24.66 -8.01 -14.81
N GLY A 69 -24.05 -6.86 -14.51
CA GLY A 69 -24.27 -6.16 -13.24
C GLY A 69 -23.88 -7.02 -12.04
N GLY A 70 -24.72 -7.05 -10.99
CA GLY A 70 -24.52 -7.87 -9.81
C GLY A 70 -23.61 -7.23 -8.76
N ALA A 71 -23.28 -7.99 -7.71
CA ALA A 71 -22.61 -7.50 -6.53
C ALA A 71 -21.25 -8.17 -6.32
N ALA A 72 -20.39 -7.45 -5.66
CA ALA A 72 -19.16 -7.94 -5.01
C ALA A 72 -18.35 -8.92 -5.88
N PRO A 73 -17.82 -8.49 -7.03
CA PRO A 73 -17.05 -9.36 -7.89
C PRO A 73 -15.67 -9.65 -7.32
N ASP A 74 -15.09 -10.80 -7.72
CA ASP A 74 -13.66 -11.03 -7.61
C ASP A 74 -13.07 -11.46 -8.95
N VAL A 75 -11.79 -11.19 -9.18
CA VAL A 75 -11.08 -11.47 -10.42
C VAL A 75 -9.74 -12.10 -10.15
N LEU A 76 -9.49 -13.25 -10.79
CA LEU A 76 -8.24 -13.98 -10.66
C LEU A 76 -7.65 -14.35 -12.02
N LYS A 77 -6.38 -14.09 -12.23
CA LYS A 77 -5.66 -14.58 -13.41
C LYS A 77 -5.32 -16.05 -13.25
N ILE A 78 -5.78 -16.90 -14.17
CA ILE A 78 -5.50 -18.33 -14.20
C ILE A 78 -4.92 -18.69 -15.57
N GLY A 79 -3.63 -19.00 -15.61
CA GLY A 79 -2.91 -19.21 -16.87
C GLY A 79 -2.84 -17.94 -17.71
N ASP A 80 -3.39 -17.95 -18.91
CA ASP A 80 -3.37 -16.85 -19.88
C ASP A 80 -4.68 -16.05 -19.93
N ARG A 81 -5.59 -16.24 -18.99
CA ARG A 81 -6.91 -15.59 -18.94
C ARG A 81 -7.35 -15.25 -17.52
N TYR A 82 -8.43 -14.51 -17.42
CA TYR A 82 -9.00 -14.02 -16.18
C TYR A 82 -10.36 -14.67 -15.93
N LEU A 83 -10.52 -15.25 -14.73
CA LEU A 83 -11.80 -15.68 -14.20
C LEU A 83 -12.38 -14.55 -13.37
N CYS A 84 -13.56 -14.10 -13.72
CA CYS A 84 -14.37 -13.21 -12.88
C CYS A 84 -15.50 -14.04 -12.26
N ILE A 85 -15.72 -13.82 -10.96
CA ILE A 85 -16.83 -14.38 -10.18
C ILE A 85 -17.60 -13.23 -9.54
N TYR A 86 -18.93 -13.34 -9.42
CA TYR A 86 -19.75 -12.28 -8.83
C TYR A 86 -21.11 -12.79 -8.36
N GLY A 87 -21.72 -12.08 -7.44
CA GLY A 87 -23.08 -12.33 -6.98
C GLY A 87 -24.13 -11.70 -7.92
N ALA A 88 -25.09 -12.48 -8.36
CA ALA A 88 -26.30 -11.99 -9.01
C ALA A 88 -27.47 -12.15 -8.03
N THR A 89 -27.73 -11.11 -7.24
CA THR A 89 -28.72 -11.18 -6.16
C THR A 89 -30.11 -10.97 -6.64
N GLY A 90 -31.05 -11.79 -6.16
CA GLY A 90 -32.48 -11.66 -6.39
C GLY A 90 -33.24 -10.92 -5.31
N GLY A 91 -32.61 -10.60 -4.19
CA GLY A 91 -33.20 -9.92 -3.05
C GLY A 91 -32.33 -8.80 -2.52
N GLY A 92 -32.88 -7.67 -2.20
CA GLY A 92 -32.15 -6.57 -1.56
C GLY A 92 -31.95 -6.79 -0.07
N LEU A 93 -31.31 -5.82 0.57
CA LEU A 93 -31.22 -5.71 2.02
C LEU A 93 -32.61 -5.91 2.66
N GLY A 94 -32.78 -6.92 3.47
CA GLY A 94 -34.03 -7.11 4.22
C GLY A 94 -34.77 -8.42 4.06
N GLY A 95 -34.18 -9.38 3.38
CA GLY A 95 -34.75 -10.74 3.38
C GLY A 95 -34.97 -11.34 2.01
N GLY A 96 -35.12 -12.65 2.00
CA GLY A 96 -35.29 -13.41 0.79
C GLY A 96 -33.96 -13.55 0.04
N HIS A 97 -32.94 -13.97 0.69
CA HIS A 97 -31.56 -14.18 0.23
C HIS A 97 -31.42 -15.18 -0.90
N ALA A 98 -32.27 -15.03 -1.92
CA ALA A 98 -32.23 -15.79 -3.16
C ALA A 98 -31.16 -15.18 -4.07
N GLY A 99 -29.91 -15.62 -3.88
CA GLY A 99 -28.74 -15.18 -4.63
C GLY A 99 -28.23 -16.26 -5.56
N ARG A 100 -27.34 -15.85 -6.47
CA ARG A 100 -26.62 -16.74 -7.38
C ARG A 100 -25.20 -16.26 -7.51
N ILE A 101 -24.25 -17.18 -7.59
CA ILE A 101 -22.88 -16.87 -7.94
C ILE A 101 -22.61 -17.35 -9.34
N LEU A 102 -22.09 -16.45 -10.16
CA LEU A 102 -21.79 -16.67 -11.56
C LEU A 102 -20.30 -16.50 -11.83
N THR A 103 -19.78 -17.30 -12.75
CA THR A 103 -18.41 -17.18 -13.27
C THR A 103 -18.40 -16.84 -14.74
N MET A 104 -17.42 -16.09 -15.21
CA MET A 104 -17.15 -15.80 -16.62
C MET A 104 -15.67 -15.61 -16.86
N TRP A 105 -15.24 -15.80 -18.11
CA TRP A 105 -13.83 -15.71 -18.52
C TRP A 105 -13.61 -14.59 -19.52
N ASN A 106 -12.43 -13.98 -19.45
CA ASN A 106 -11.92 -13.11 -20.49
C ASN A 106 -10.41 -13.33 -20.69
N LYS A 107 -9.90 -13.08 -21.89
CA LYS A 107 -8.48 -13.15 -22.21
C LYS A 107 -7.69 -11.92 -21.73
N THR A 108 -8.32 -10.78 -21.71
CA THR A 108 -7.78 -9.49 -21.30
C THR A 108 -8.83 -8.72 -20.50
N LEU A 109 -8.39 -7.79 -19.67
CA LEU A 109 -9.29 -6.89 -18.95
C LEU A 109 -9.35 -5.49 -19.62
N ASP A 110 -8.58 -5.25 -20.70
CA ASP A 110 -8.62 -3.99 -21.44
C ASP A 110 -9.84 -3.95 -22.41
N PRO A 111 -10.87 -3.11 -22.14
CA PRO A 111 -12.03 -2.99 -23.03
C PRO A 111 -11.69 -2.48 -24.44
N LYS A 112 -10.49 -1.93 -24.65
CA LYS A 112 -10.02 -1.45 -25.95
C LYS A 112 -9.30 -2.54 -26.76
N SER A 113 -8.98 -3.67 -26.14
CA SER A 113 -8.32 -4.78 -26.79
C SER A 113 -9.29 -5.51 -27.75
N PRO A 114 -8.84 -5.92 -28.95
CA PRO A 114 -9.64 -6.75 -29.86
C PRO A 114 -9.98 -8.13 -29.27
N ASP A 115 -9.23 -8.59 -28.30
CA ASP A 115 -9.45 -9.87 -27.59
C ASP A 115 -10.39 -9.73 -26.40
N PHE A 116 -10.88 -8.52 -26.08
CA PHE A 116 -11.82 -8.29 -25.00
C PHE A 116 -13.17 -8.88 -25.31
N LYS A 117 -13.44 -10.02 -24.69
CA LYS A 117 -14.72 -10.72 -24.84
C LYS A 117 -14.98 -11.62 -23.65
N TRP A 118 -15.94 -11.25 -22.83
CA TRP A 118 -16.43 -12.12 -21.77
C TRP A 118 -17.18 -13.33 -22.34
N SER A 119 -16.94 -14.50 -21.72
CA SER A 119 -17.76 -15.69 -21.99
C SER A 119 -19.17 -15.50 -21.46
N GLU A 120 -20.07 -16.41 -21.84
CA GLU A 120 -21.35 -16.56 -21.15
C GLU A 120 -21.10 -16.81 -19.67
N ALA A 121 -21.98 -16.22 -18.83
CA ALA A 121 -21.95 -16.43 -17.39
C ALA A 121 -22.50 -17.80 -17.02
N VAL A 122 -21.85 -18.49 -16.10
CA VAL A 122 -22.22 -19.82 -15.62
C VAL A 122 -22.50 -19.79 -14.13
N GLU A 123 -23.68 -20.25 -13.73
CA GLU A 123 -24.04 -20.40 -12.33
C GLU A 123 -23.24 -21.55 -11.69
N VAL A 124 -22.60 -21.26 -10.54
CA VAL A 124 -21.78 -22.24 -9.78
C VAL A 124 -22.41 -22.58 -8.43
N CYS A 125 -23.20 -21.70 -7.87
CA CYS A 125 -24.05 -21.99 -6.72
C CYS A 125 -25.21 -20.99 -6.64
N TYR A 126 -26.22 -21.33 -5.82
CA TYR A 126 -27.39 -20.49 -5.55
C TYR A 126 -27.85 -20.68 -4.11
N SER A 127 -28.61 -19.72 -3.60
CA SER A 127 -29.43 -19.80 -2.40
C SER A 127 -30.91 -19.55 -2.78
N ASP A 128 -31.82 -20.25 -2.12
CA ASP A 128 -33.25 -20.16 -2.42
C ASP A 128 -34.03 -19.17 -1.55
N GLY A 129 -33.33 -18.53 -0.61
CA GLY A 129 -33.92 -17.58 0.34
C GLY A 129 -34.67 -18.21 1.50
N MET A 130 -34.66 -19.52 1.63
CA MET A 130 -35.38 -20.25 2.67
C MET A 130 -34.51 -20.69 3.83
N GLU A 131 -33.20 -20.65 3.66
CA GLU A 131 -32.20 -21.00 4.67
C GLU A 131 -31.43 -19.75 5.09
N ASP A 132 -30.63 -19.86 6.17
CA ASP A 132 -29.72 -18.81 6.64
C ASP A 132 -28.49 -18.68 5.71
N GLN A 133 -28.73 -18.47 4.42
CA GLN A 133 -27.71 -18.45 3.38
C GLN A 133 -28.00 -17.39 2.35
N ASP A 134 -26.95 -16.75 1.90
CA ASP A 134 -27.01 -15.93 0.71
C ASP A 134 -25.81 -16.26 -0.21
N ALA A 135 -26.08 -16.54 -1.47
CA ALA A 135 -25.07 -16.73 -2.48
C ALA A 135 -24.61 -15.37 -3.03
N ILE A 136 -23.75 -14.69 -2.26
CA ILE A 136 -23.23 -13.35 -2.50
C ILE A 136 -21.77 -13.26 -2.09
N ASP A 137 -21.08 -12.21 -2.48
CA ASP A 137 -19.73 -11.83 -2.07
C ASP A 137 -18.68 -12.96 -2.22
N PRO A 138 -18.49 -13.48 -3.43
CA PRO A 138 -17.54 -14.56 -3.65
C PRO A 138 -16.09 -14.06 -3.72
N GLY A 139 -15.17 -14.72 -3.00
CA GLY A 139 -13.74 -14.55 -3.11
C GLY A 139 -13.05 -15.81 -3.66
N LEU A 140 -11.99 -15.64 -4.48
CA LEU A 140 -11.30 -16.71 -5.21
C LEU A 140 -9.91 -17.00 -4.62
N LEU A 141 -9.59 -18.27 -4.41
CA LEU A 141 -8.23 -18.74 -4.13
C LEU A 141 -7.83 -19.84 -5.09
N LEU A 142 -6.87 -19.61 -5.98
CA LEU A 142 -6.11 -20.68 -6.60
C LEU A 142 -5.02 -21.13 -5.61
N ASP A 143 -5.22 -22.26 -4.97
CA ASP A 143 -4.33 -22.78 -3.96
C ASP A 143 -2.97 -23.15 -4.58
N PRO A 144 -1.88 -22.44 -4.21
CA PRO A 144 -0.56 -22.67 -4.81
C PRO A 144 0.06 -24.00 -4.43
N THR A 145 -0.49 -24.72 -3.43
CA THR A 145 0.04 -26.00 -2.98
C THR A 145 -0.59 -27.19 -3.70
N THR A 146 -1.84 -27.06 -4.10
CA THR A 146 -2.63 -28.14 -4.69
C THR A 146 -3.09 -27.88 -6.12
N GLY A 147 -3.09 -26.60 -6.55
CA GLY A 147 -3.65 -26.19 -7.83
C GLY A 147 -5.18 -26.23 -7.86
N ARG A 148 -5.85 -26.45 -6.72
CA ARG A 148 -7.32 -26.42 -6.61
C ARG A 148 -7.81 -24.99 -6.54
N LEU A 149 -8.98 -24.73 -7.10
CA LEU A 149 -9.63 -23.42 -7.09
C LEU A 149 -10.75 -23.41 -6.06
N TRP A 150 -10.61 -22.60 -5.04
CA TRP A 150 -11.57 -22.45 -3.95
C TRP A 150 -12.35 -21.15 -4.06
N VAL A 151 -13.60 -21.17 -3.61
CA VAL A 151 -14.46 -20.00 -3.48
C VAL A 151 -15.00 -19.96 -2.06
N SER A 152 -14.81 -18.85 -1.38
CA SER A 152 -15.58 -18.49 -0.18
C SER A 152 -16.69 -17.52 -0.57
N TYR A 153 -17.87 -17.63 0.04
CA TYR A 153 -19.00 -16.73 -0.23
C TYR A 153 -20.00 -16.75 0.92
N GLY A 154 -20.83 -15.73 1.02
CA GLY A 154 -21.87 -15.64 2.01
C GLY A 154 -22.02 -14.26 2.62
N THR A 155 -22.80 -14.15 3.68
CA THR A 155 -23.16 -12.88 4.34
C THR A 155 -23.20 -12.98 5.86
N TYR A 156 -23.20 -11.82 6.55
CA TYR A 156 -23.10 -11.74 8.02
C TYR A 156 -24.35 -12.23 8.78
N PHE A 157 -25.50 -12.35 8.13
CA PHE A 157 -26.72 -12.91 8.76
C PHE A 157 -26.89 -14.41 8.52
N GLY A 158 -25.91 -15.05 7.88
CA GLY A 158 -25.84 -16.47 7.64
C GLY A 158 -24.45 -17.01 7.89
N THR A 159 -23.98 -17.86 6.99
CA THR A 159 -22.65 -18.47 7.08
C THR A 159 -21.81 -18.13 5.87
N ILE A 160 -20.51 -18.02 6.07
CA ILE A 160 -19.54 -18.07 4.98
C ILE A 160 -19.32 -19.53 4.61
N ARG A 161 -19.46 -19.85 3.33
CA ARG A 161 -19.33 -21.17 2.75
C ARG A 161 -18.13 -21.29 1.86
N LEU A 162 -17.58 -22.50 1.79
CA LEU A 162 -16.49 -22.89 0.93
C LEU A 162 -16.99 -23.91 -0.10
N ILE A 163 -16.68 -23.67 -1.39
CA ILE A 163 -16.88 -24.63 -2.48
C ILE A 163 -15.62 -24.72 -3.34
N GLU A 164 -15.53 -25.77 -4.15
CA GLU A 164 -14.45 -25.98 -5.10
C GLU A 164 -14.92 -25.84 -6.55
N LEU A 165 -14.17 -25.09 -7.34
CA LEU A 165 -14.34 -24.98 -8.79
C LEU A 165 -13.20 -25.72 -9.52
N ASP A 166 -13.47 -26.15 -10.74
CA ASP A 166 -12.44 -26.61 -11.67
C ASP A 166 -11.70 -25.37 -12.25
N PRO A 167 -10.37 -25.24 -12.02
CA PRO A 167 -9.60 -24.08 -12.47
C PRO A 167 -9.52 -23.93 -13.99
N LYS A 168 -9.86 -24.98 -14.76
CA LYS A 168 -9.87 -24.92 -16.23
C LYS A 168 -11.18 -24.37 -16.79
N THR A 169 -12.28 -24.67 -16.13
CA THR A 169 -13.62 -24.34 -16.62
C THR A 169 -14.30 -23.22 -15.84
N GLY A 170 -13.93 -23.03 -14.57
CA GLY A 170 -14.64 -22.13 -13.65
C GLY A 170 -15.94 -22.72 -13.15
N PHE A 171 -16.23 -23.99 -13.44
CA PHE A 171 -17.47 -24.68 -13.02
C PHE A 171 -17.27 -25.34 -11.66
N ARG A 172 -18.36 -25.49 -10.93
CA ARG A 172 -18.34 -26.22 -9.67
C ARG A 172 -17.90 -27.68 -9.90
N VAL A 173 -17.02 -28.17 -9.06
CA VAL A 173 -16.57 -29.58 -9.10
C VAL A 173 -17.74 -30.48 -8.75
N LYS A 174 -17.99 -31.48 -9.61
CA LYS A 174 -19.13 -32.40 -9.42
C LYS A 174 -19.02 -33.15 -8.09
N GLY A 175 -20.09 -33.05 -7.30
CA GLY A 175 -20.18 -33.70 -5.98
C GLY A 175 -19.45 -32.96 -4.86
N ASN A 176 -18.87 -31.81 -5.13
CA ASN A 176 -18.34 -30.93 -4.08
C ASN A 176 -19.50 -30.41 -3.23
N LYS A 177 -19.41 -30.62 -1.91
CA LYS A 177 -20.39 -30.14 -0.94
C LYS A 177 -19.94 -28.81 -0.37
N GLU A 178 -20.87 -27.95 -0.07
CA GLU A 178 -20.63 -26.72 0.67
C GLU A 178 -20.15 -27.04 2.07
N LYS A 179 -19.26 -26.21 2.58
CA LYS A 179 -18.79 -26.29 3.95
C LYS A 179 -18.83 -24.91 4.59
N ASP A 180 -19.52 -24.82 5.71
CA ASP A 180 -19.58 -23.61 6.52
C ASP A 180 -18.25 -23.41 7.24
N ILE A 181 -17.65 -22.19 7.15
CA ILE A 181 -16.32 -21.91 7.66
C ILE A 181 -16.24 -20.66 8.55
N ALA A 182 -17.20 -19.77 8.52
CA ALA A 182 -17.29 -18.59 9.37
C ALA A 182 -18.72 -18.10 9.52
N ILE A 183 -18.96 -17.22 10.49
CA ILE A 183 -20.19 -16.45 10.71
C ILE A 183 -19.86 -15.00 11.00
N ASP A 184 -20.87 -14.14 11.04
CA ASP A 184 -20.77 -12.74 11.47
C ASP A 184 -19.78 -11.91 10.64
N CYS A 185 -19.66 -12.25 9.36
CA CYS A 185 -18.89 -11.49 8.38
C CYS A 185 -19.43 -11.75 6.97
N GLU A 186 -19.03 -10.91 6.03
CA GLU A 186 -19.31 -11.01 4.60
C GLU A 186 -18.07 -10.64 3.78
N ALA A 187 -18.19 -10.52 2.45
CA ALA A 187 -17.08 -10.15 1.57
C ALA A 187 -15.80 -10.93 1.90
N SER A 188 -15.94 -12.25 1.98
CA SER A 188 -14.87 -13.12 2.42
C SER A 188 -13.86 -13.40 1.31
N ASP A 189 -12.59 -13.39 1.64
CA ASP A 189 -11.51 -13.79 0.74
C ASP A 189 -10.53 -14.72 1.43
N LEU A 190 -9.90 -15.57 0.63
CA LEU A 190 -8.95 -16.58 1.07
C LEU A 190 -7.55 -16.26 0.56
N MET A 191 -6.55 -16.41 1.39
CA MET A 191 -5.16 -16.38 0.95
C MET A 191 -4.33 -17.49 1.59
N TYR A 192 -3.26 -17.89 0.91
CA TYR A 192 -2.27 -18.83 1.42
C TYR A 192 -0.92 -18.14 1.60
N ARG A 193 -0.26 -18.39 2.75
CA ARG A 193 1.11 -17.94 3.02
C ARG A 193 1.78 -18.82 4.07
N ASP A 194 3.02 -19.22 3.79
CA ASP A 194 3.91 -19.89 4.76
C ASP A 194 3.29 -21.12 5.47
N GLY A 195 2.52 -21.91 4.73
CA GLY A 195 1.88 -23.12 5.25
C GLY A 195 0.61 -22.86 6.07
N TRP A 196 -0.01 -21.68 5.91
CA TRP A 196 -1.28 -21.32 6.51
C TRP A 196 -2.26 -20.77 5.46
N TYR A 197 -3.51 -21.17 5.60
CA TYR A 197 -4.64 -20.53 4.95
C TYR A 197 -5.18 -19.45 5.87
N TYR A 198 -5.52 -18.31 5.33
CA TYR A 198 -6.12 -17.17 6.01
C TYR A 198 -7.48 -16.91 5.38
N LEU A 199 -8.49 -16.79 6.21
CA LEU A 199 -9.81 -16.32 5.82
C LEU A 199 -9.97 -14.91 6.34
N LEU A 200 -10.14 -13.96 5.42
CA LEU A 200 -10.49 -12.59 5.75
C LEU A 200 -11.98 -12.43 5.53
N GLY A 201 -12.63 -11.62 6.36
CA GLY A 201 -14.03 -11.30 6.23
C GLY A 201 -14.27 -9.87 6.67
N THR A 202 -15.29 -9.24 6.12
CA THR A 202 -15.74 -7.91 6.50
C THR A 202 -16.84 -8.05 7.54
N HIS A 203 -16.62 -7.43 8.69
CA HIS A 203 -17.53 -7.44 9.84
C HIS A 203 -18.09 -6.03 10.06
N GLY A 204 -19.29 -5.90 10.61
CA GLY A 204 -19.95 -4.62 10.89
C GLY A 204 -21.08 -4.30 9.93
N THR A 205 -21.41 -3.01 9.77
CA THR A 205 -22.56 -2.56 8.97
C THR A 205 -22.14 -2.00 7.61
N CYS A 206 -22.70 -2.58 6.53
CA CYS A 206 -22.56 -2.11 5.16
C CYS A 206 -23.40 -0.87 4.88
N CYS A 207 -23.00 -0.13 3.86
CA CYS A 207 -23.89 0.76 3.09
C CYS A 207 -24.47 1.92 3.90
N ASP A 208 -23.79 2.30 5.00
CA ASP A 208 -24.20 3.37 5.93
C ASP A 208 -23.28 4.60 5.85
N GLY A 209 -22.42 4.66 4.83
CA GLY A 209 -21.52 5.78 4.56
C GLY A 209 -20.68 6.12 5.78
N VAL A 210 -20.80 7.36 6.26
CA VAL A 210 -20.02 7.87 7.41
C VAL A 210 -20.32 7.17 8.73
N ASN A 211 -21.44 6.45 8.84
CA ASN A 211 -21.82 5.69 10.03
C ASN A 211 -21.42 4.21 9.93
N SER A 212 -20.86 3.78 8.80
CA SER A 212 -20.42 2.40 8.61
C SER A 212 -19.43 1.98 9.68
N THR A 213 -19.64 0.80 10.23
CA THR A 213 -18.76 0.16 11.20
C THR A 213 -17.93 -0.95 10.57
N TYR A 214 -17.92 -1.04 9.26
CA TYR A 214 -17.13 -2.03 8.53
C TYR A 214 -15.69 -2.07 9.01
N ASN A 215 -15.21 -3.27 9.16
CA ASN A 215 -13.81 -3.57 9.49
C ASN A 215 -13.46 -4.96 8.94
N ILE A 216 -12.20 -5.17 8.61
CA ILE A 216 -11.71 -6.45 8.10
C ILE A 216 -11.10 -7.25 9.24
N VAL A 217 -11.55 -8.48 9.41
CA VAL A 217 -11.05 -9.44 10.40
C VAL A 217 -10.44 -10.66 9.71
N VAL A 218 -9.59 -11.41 10.41
CA VAL A 218 -8.88 -12.58 9.89
C VAL A 218 -8.79 -13.71 10.88
N GLY A 219 -9.01 -14.93 10.40
CA GLY A 219 -8.61 -16.18 11.05
C GLY A 219 -7.64 -16.97 10.19
N ARG A 220 -6.92 -17.93 10.76
CA ARG A 220 -6.01 -18.80 10.00
C ARG A 220 -6.17 -20.28 10.35
N SER A 221 -5.86 -21.12 9.37
CA SER A 221 -5.95 -22.58 9.49
C SER A 221 -4.81 -23.29 8.80
N LYS A 222 -4.54 -24.56 9.16
CA LYS A 222 -3.66 -25.44 8.40
C LYS A 222 -4.38 -26.15 7.25
N SER A 223 -5.70 -26.07 7.18
CA SER A 223 -6.54 -26.60 6.12
C SER A 223 -7.38 -25.48 5.53
N VAL A 224 -7.56 -25.49 4.20
CA VAL A 224 -8.46 -24.55 3.52
C VAL A 224 -9.92 -24.69 4.01
N GLU A 225 -10.27 -25.86 4.50
CA GLU A 225 -11.61 -26.14 5.06
C GLU A 225 -11.77 -25.70 6.52
N GLY A 226 -10.77 -25.01 7.11
CA GLY A 226 -10.79 -24.57 8.50
C GLY A 226 -10.45 -25.67 9.52
N PRO A 227 -10.71 -25.49 10.84
CA PRO A 227 -11.26 -24.26 11.43
C PRO A 227 -10.31 -23.06 11.32
N TYR A 228 -10.86 -21.87 11.13
CA TYR A 228 -10.11 -20.62 11.04
C TYR A 228 -10.07 -19.95 12.40
N LEU A 229 -8.93 -20.04 13.08
CA LEU A 229 -8.76 -19.52 14.44
C LEU A 229 -8.11 -18.12 14.39
N ASP A 230 -8.57 -17.22 15.23
CA ASP A 230 -7.94 -15.93 15.46
C ASP A 230 -6.66 -16.05 16.35
N ASN A 231 -6.07 -14.92 16.70
CA ASN A 231 -4.82 -14.87 17.48
C ASN A 231 -4.96 -15.27 18.95
N VAL A 232 -6.19 -15.44 19.46
CA VAL A 232 -6.47 -15.96 20.80
C VAL A 232 -7.08 -17.36 20.78
N GLY A 233 -7.19 -17.97 19.57
CA GLY A 233 -7.67 -19.34 19.38
C GLY A 233 -9.19 -19.46 19.26
N ARG A 234 -9.94 -18.38 19.07
CA ARG A 234 -11.37 -18.42 18.81
C ARG A 234 -11.66 -18.67 17.35
N ASP A 235 -12.53 -19.60 17.06
CA ASP A 235 -12.94 -19.97 15.69
C ASP A 235 -13.84 -18.89 15.08
N MET A 236 -13.61 -18.52 13.81
CA MET A 236 -14.48 -17.61 13.06
C MET A 236 -15.91 -18.17 12.90
N PHE A 237 -16.08 -19.48 12.93
CA PHE A 237 -17.41 -20.10 12.99
C PHE A 237 -18.12 -19.88 14.34
N HIS A 238 -17.44 -19.31 15.32
CA HIS A 238 -17.99 -18.92 16.62
C HIS A 238 -17.80 -17.43 16.90
N GLY A 239 -17.71 -16.61 15.84
CA GLY A 239 -17.53 -15.16 15.94
C GLY A 239 -16.13 -14.73 16.38
N GLY A 240 -15.10 -15.56 16.12
CA GLY A 240 -13.71 -15.16 16.20
C GLY A 240 -13.31 -14.26 15.03
N GLY A 241 -12.11 -13.69 15.11
CA GLY A 241 -11.54 -12.86 14.08
C GLY A 241 -10.61 -11.82 14.69
N LYS A 242 -9.36 -11.79 14.21
CA LYS A 242 -8.40 -10.76 14.57
C LYS A 242 -8.58 -9.57 13.62
N MET A 243 -8.73 -8.37 14.15
CA MET A 243 -8.83 -7.16 13.34
C MET A 243 -7.56 -6.91 12.53
N VAL A 244 -7.74 -6.61 11.24
CA VAL A 244 -6.71 -6.22 10.29
C VAL A 244 -6.75 -4.71 10.06
N VAL A 245 -7.92 -4.17 9.73
CA VAL A 245 -8.14 -2.75 9.49
C VAL A 245 -9.56 -2.37 9.91
N ALA A 246 -9.69 -1.15 10.43
CA ALA A 246 -10.97 -0.52 10.77
C ALA A 246 -11.00 0.92 10.22
N ALA A 247 -11.57 1.87 10.97
CA ALA A 247 -11.53 3.28 10.60
C ALA A 247 -10.16 3.91 10.82
N GLU A 248 -9.84 4.92 10.03
CA GLU A 248 -8.73 5.85 10.19
C GLU A 248 -9.26 7.27 10.46
N GLU A 249 -8.36 8.24 10.68
CA GLU A 249 -8.79 9.63 10.95
C GLU A 249 -9.64 10.25 9.84
N ARG A 250 -9.38 9.85 8.59
CA ARG A 250 -9.95 10.48 7.39
C ARG A 250 -10.82 9.55 6.55
N ALA A 251 -11.07 8.34 7.03
CA ALA A 251 -11.91 7.36 6.35
C ALA A 251 -12.47 6.33 7.33
N CYS A 252 -13.63 5.78 7.02
CA CYS A 252 -14.25 4.73 7.81
C CYS A 252 -14.92 3.65 6.94
N GLY A 253 -15.22 2.52 7.59
CA GLY A 253 -15.90 1.42 6.93
C GLY A 253 -15.00 0.68 5.95
N ALA A 254 -13.88 0.11 6.42
CA ALA A 254 -13.00 -0.72 5.60
C ALA A 254 -13.66 -2.07 5.28
N GLY A 255 -13.84 -2.37 4.01
CA GLY A 255 -14.49 -3.62 3.58
C GLY A 255 -13.95 -4.19 2.27
N HIS A 256 -14.21 -5.48 2.06
CA HIS A 256 -13.93 -6.20 0.83
C HIS A 256 -12.42 -6.30 0.50
N PHE A 257 -11.74 -7.22 1.15
CA PHE A 257 -10.30 -7.44 1.02
C PHE A 257 -9.93 -8.08 -0.32
N GLY A 258 -8.84 -7.60 -0.94
CA GLY A 258 -8.13 -8.28 -2.01
C GLY A 258 -6.62 -8.22 -1.74
N ARG A 259 -5.85 -9.20 -2.25
CA ARG A 259 -4.39 -9.25 -2.12
C ARG A 259 -3.72 -9.19 -3.48
N TYR A 260 -2.74 -8.31 -3.64
CA TYR A 260 -1.90 -8.26 -4.82
C TYR A 260 -0.42 -8.35 -4.44
N ILE A 261 0.29 -9.32 -5.02
CA ILE A 261 1.73 -9.54 -4.79
C ILE A 261 2.48 -8.84 -5.91
N ILE A 262 3.28 -7.84 -5.54
CA ILE A 262 4.11 -7.08 -6.48
C ILE A 262 5.43 -7.81 -6.73
N ASP A 263 6.07 -8.27 -5.65
CA ASP A 263 7.39 -8.87 -5.67
C ASP A 263 7.62 -9.68 -4.39
N GLU A 264 8.75 -10.40 -4.26
CA GLU A 264 9.11 -11.06 -3.01
C GLU A 264 9.21 -10.02 -1.88
N GLY A 265 8.41 -10.19 -0.84
CA GLY A 265 8.35 -9.26 0.29
C GLY A 265 7.67 -7.91 0.01
N VAL A 266 7.00 -7.76 -1.13
CA VAL A 266 6.23 -6.55 -1.48
C VAL A 266 4.82 -6.94 -1.86
N GLU A 267 3.89 -6.67 -0.96
CA GLU A 267 2.49 -7.03 -1.11
C GLU A 267 1.60 -5.82 -0.75
N VAL A 268 0.50 -5.68 -1.45
CA VAL A 268 -0.53 -4.70 -1.11
C VAL A 268 -1.86 -5.41 -0.89
N MET A 269 -2.70 -4.82 -0.07
CA MET A 269 -4.11 -5.13 0.03
C MET A 269 -4.93 -4.03 -0.62
N SER A 270 -5.99 -4.42 -1.32
CA SER A 270 -7.05 -3.54 -1.77
C SER A 270 -8.29 -3.76 -0.93
N PHE A 271 -9.04 -2.69 -0.72
CA PHE A 271 -10.36 -2.70 -0.08
C PHE A 271 -11.06 -1.39 -0.41
N HIS A 272 -12.30 -1.21 -0.01
CA HIS A 272 -12.93 0.12 -0.08
C HIS A 272 -13.07 0.73 1.31
N TRP A 273 -13.05 2.06 1.35
CA TRP A 273 -13.65 2.82 2.43
C TRP A 273 -15.12 3.06 2.10
N GLU A 274 -16.03 2.81 3.03
CA GLU A 274 -17.44 3.21 2.88
C GLU A 274 -17.58 4.73 2.77
N ALA A 275 -16.75 5.46 3.51
CA ALA A 275 -16.66 6.91 3.43
C ALA A 275 -15.23 7.41 3.56
N ASP A 276 -14.74 8.09 2.52
CA ASP A 276 -13.49 8.84 2.52
C ASP A 276 -13.78 10.34 2.71
N PHE A 277 -13.41 10.90 3.86
CA PHE A 277 -13.68 12.30 4.19
C PHE A 277 -12.85 13.29 3.37
N GLU A 278 -11.78 12.86 2.73
CA GLU A 278 -11.01 13.67 1.77
C GLU A 278 -11.72 13.76 0.41
N LEU A 279 -12.56 12.76 0.10
CA LEU A 279 -13.34 12.68 -1.13
C LEU A 279 -14.85 12.83 -0.86
N SER A 280 -15.20 13.78 0.01
CA SER A 280 -16.59 14.16 0.33
C SER A 280 -17.44 13.04 0.94
N GLY A 281 -16.82 12.11 1.66
CA GLY A 281 -17.51 10.98 2.29
C GLY A 281 -18.02 9.93 1.30
N ARG A 282 -17.46 9.87 0.10
CA ARG A 282 -17.81 8.84 -0.91
C ARG A 282 -17.06 7.54 -0.64
N SER A 283 -17.63 6.44 -1.11
CA SER A 283 -16.93 5.15 -1.13
C SER A 283 -15.79 5.18 -2.14
N THR A 284 -14.59 4.78 -1.70
CA THR A 284 -13.37 4.87 -2.50
C THR A 284 -12.50 3.63 -2.38
N LEU A 285 -11.76 3.33 -3.44
CA LEU A 285 -10.69 2.33 -3.42
C LEU A 285 -9.59 2.74 -2.44
N ALA A 286 -9.16 1.81 -1.63
CA ALA A 286 -7.94 1.91 -0.84
C ALA A 286 -6.95 0.83 -1.31
N VAL A 287 -5.70 1.20 -1.52
CA VAL A 287 -4.59 0.28 -1.79
C VAL A 287 -3.50 0.57 -0.76
N ARG A 288 -3.17 -0.40 0.07
CA ARG A 288 -2.28 -0.22 1.22
C ARG A 288 -1.24 -1.34 1.31
N PRO A 289 -0.05 -1.09 1.81
CA PRO A 289 0.89 -2.17 2.06
C PRO A 289 0.31 -3.24 2.97
N LEU A 290 0.53 -4.50 2.61
CA LEU A 290 0.20 -5.65 3.46
C LEU A 290 1.45 -6.09 4.22
N VAL A 291 1.47 -5.80 5.51
CA VAL A 291 2.59 -6.10 6.41
C VAL A 291 2.27 -7.36 7.23
N TRP A 292 3.28 -8.13 7.57
CA TRP A 292 3.13 -9.34 8.37
C TRP A 292 3.82 -9.21 9.72
N LYS A 293 3.05 -9.35 10.80
CA LYS A 293 3.57 -9.28 12.15
C LYS A 293 3.21 -10.55 12.94
N ASN A 294 4.22 -11.29 13.36
CA ASN A 294 4.05 -12.56 14.09
C ASN A 294 3.15 -13.57 13.35
N GLY A 295 3.25 -13.62 12.00
CA GLY A 295 2.47 -14.51 11.15
C GLY A 295 1.00 -14.08 10.99
N TRP A 296 0.69 -12.79 11.19
CA TRP A 296 -0.63 -12.21 10.96
C TRP A 296 -0.54 -11.02 10.01
N PRO A 297 -1.50 -10.88 9.07
CA PRO A 297 -1.57 -9.71 8.22
C PRO A 297 -1.96 -8.48 9.04
N VAL A 298 -1.38 -7.35 8.68
CA VAL A 298 -1.64 -6.03 9.26
C VAL A 298 -1.64 -5.02 8.12
N VAL A 299 -2.55 -4.08 8.13
CA VAL A 299 -2.49 -2.97 7.18
C VAL A 299 -1.28 -2.09 7.48
N GLY A 300 -0.47 -1.81 6.46
CA GLY A 300 0.62 -0.86 6.53
C GLY A 300 0.18 0.55 6.13
N ASP A 301 1.11 1.50 6.23
CA ASP A 301 0.86 2.89 5.83
C ASP A 301 1.54 3.20 4.50
N ASN A 302 0.83 3.86 3.61
CA ASN A 302 1.44 4.46 2.44
C ASN A 302 2.43 5.54 2.89
N PHE A 303 3.62 5.55 2.30
CA PHE A 303 4.66 6.47 2.70
C PHE A 303 4.26 7.92 2.36
N LYS A 304 4.35 8.83 3.34
CA LYS A 304 3.86 10.22 3.20
C LYS A 304 4.98 11.26 3.00
N GLY A 305 6.24 10.85 3.17
CA GLY A 305 7.37 11.78 3.18
C GLY A 305 7.55 12.50 4.52
N GLY A 306 8.31 13.59 4.50
CA GLY A 306 8.60 14.39 5.69
C GLY A 306 10.09 14.66 5.88
N ASN A 307 10.44 15.27 7.02
CA ASN A 307 11.84 15.48 7.42
C ASN A 307 12.33 14.28 8.21
N LEU A 308 13.22 13.49 7.60
CA LEU A 308 13.57 12.16 8.04
C LEU A 308 15.07 11.86 7.87
N ALA A 309 15.63 11.05 8.75
CA ALA A 309 16.86 10.32 8.47
C ALA A 309 16.51 9.02 7.72
N ILE A 310 17.33 8.66 6.73
CA ILE A 310 17.21 7.42 5.96
C ILE A 310 18.26 6.45 6.52
N LEU A 311 17.79 5.43 7.24
CA LEU A 311 18.61 4.47 7.96
C LEU A 311 18.64 3.13 7.23
N SER A 312 19.83 2.54 7.05
CA SER A 312 19.92 1.16 6.58
C SER A 312 19.39 0.20 7.67
N GLU A 313 18.79 -0.92 7.27
CA GLU A 313 18.47 -2.02 8.20
C GLU A 313 19.75 -2.60 8.82
N ARG A 314 20.90 -2.48 8.17
CA ARG A 314 22.21 -2.67 8.81
C ARG A 314 22.38 -1.63 9.91
N ARG A 315 22.46 -2.11 11.15
CA ARG A 315 22.42 -1.24 12.34
C ARG A 315 23.51 -0.19 12.38
N GLY A 316 23.12 1.04 12.71
CA GLY A 316 24.02 2.16 12.95
C GLY A 316 24.36 2.98 11.72
N TYR A 317 23.96 2.57 10.54
CA TYR A 317 24.27 3.27 9.28
C TYR A 317 23.12 4.13 8.78
N ALA A 318 23.47 5.30 8.22
CA ALA A 318 22.54 6.21 7.57
C ALA A 318 23.06 6.65 6.20
N LEU A 319 22.13 6.98 5.31
CA LEU A 319 22.44 7.69 4.07
C LEU A 319 22.85 9.13 4.37
N GLU A 320 23.98 9.57 3.85
CA GLU A 320 24.51 10.92 4.06
C GLU A 320 25.22 11.47 2.82
N LEU A 321 25.46 12.79 2.81
CA LEU A 321 26.37 13.40 1.85
C LEU A 321 27.83 13.03 2.19
N ALA A 322 28.62 12.73 1.17
CA ALA A 322 30.07 12.56 1.30
C ALA A 322 30.78 13.92 1.40
N VAL A 323 30.65 14.57 2.55
CA VAL A 323 31.26 15.88 2.83
C VAL A 323 32.26 15.81 3.97
N ASP A 324 33.24 16.70 3.93
CA ASP A 324 34.22 16.84 5.00
C ASP A 324 33.60 17.51 6.24
N PHE A 325 34.10 17.11 7.41
CA PHE A 325 33.74 17.80 8.64
C PHE A 325 34.61 19.02 8.86
N VAL A 326 33.99 20.15 9.11
CA VAL A 326 34.70 21.40 9.39
C VAL A 326 34.75 21.70 10.87
N ARG A 327 35.90 22.24 11.31
CA ARG A 327 36.09 22.66 12.70
C ARG A 327 35.56 24.08 12.86
N ILE A 328 34.45 24.23 13.57
CA ILE A 328 33.86 25.54 13.90
C ILE A 328 34.36 25.94 15.27
N LYS A 329 34.90 27.16 15.37
CA LYS A 329 35.32 27.74 16.66
C LYS A 329 34.06 28.17 17.41
N GLN A 330 33.98 27.82 18.69
CA GLN A 330 32.86 28.24 19.54
C GLN A 330 33.21 29.62 20.15
N GLU A 331 32.42 30.67 19.82
CA GLU A 331 32.54 31.96 20.48
C GLU A 331 32.09 31.84 21.94
N ARG A 332 32.99 32.20 22.88
CA ARG A 332 32.61 32.28 24.28
C ARG A 332 31.97 33.63 24.57
N GLN A 333 30.70 33.64 24.90
CA GLN A 333 30.07 34.76 25.60
C GLN A 333 30.50 34.72 27.07
N GLY A 334 31.39 35.62 27.47
CA GLY A 334 31.80 35.70 28.88
C GLY A 334 32.81 36.79 29.18
N TRP A 335 32.66 37.37 30.34
CA TRP A 335 33.27 38.60 30.88
C TRP A 335 34.81 38.53 31.13
N PHE A 336 35.49 37.43 30.78
CA PHE A 336 36.92 37.28 31.01
C PHE A 336 37.70 37.22 29.69
N ASN A 337 38.35 38.35 29.38
CA ASN A 337 39.32 38.48 28.31
C ASN A 337 40.53 37.63 28.64
N ARG A 338 40.57 36.38 28.18
CA ARG A 338 41.78 35.54 28.20
C ARG A 338 42.21 35.30 26.77
N GLU A 339 43.10 36.19 26.29
CA GLU A 339 43.68 36.14 24.94
C GLU A 339 44.58 34.88 24.66
N GLN A 340 44.67 33.95 25.56
CA GLN A 340 45.59 32.81 25.44
C GLN A 340 44.96 31.42 25.55
N MET A 341 43.67 31.27 25.71
CA MET A 341 43.07 29.95 25.66
C MET A 341 42.53 29.66 24.25
N GLN A 342 43.02 28.55 23.64
CA GLN A 342 42.44 28.01 22.41
C GLN A 342 40.91 27.83 22.62
N GLN A 343 40.12 28.51 21.81
CA GLN A 343 38.68 28.35 21.85
C GLN A 343 38.35 26.90 21.52
N PRO A 344 37.55 26.21 22.32
CA PRO A 344 37.17 24.84 22.03
C PRO A 344 36.39 24.80 20.70
N ALA A 345 36.61 23.77 19.93
CA ALA A 345 35.79 23.53 18.74
C ALA A 345 34.37 23.16 19.18
N LYS A 346 33.36 23.63 18.42
CA LYS A 346 31.99 23.19 18.56
C LYS A 346 31.91 21.69 18.22
N PRO A 347 31.30 20.87 19.07
CA PRO A 347 31.09 19.45 18.76
C PRO A 347 30.38 19.27 17.39
N ILE A 348 30.87 18.36 16.56
CA ILE A 348 30.32 18.13 15.22
C ILE A 348 28.84 17.79 15.30
N ALA A 349 28.42 16.99 16.27
CA ALA A 349 27.03 16.61 16.48
C ALA A 349 26.07 17.80 16.82
N SER A 350 26.63 18.95 17.25
CA SER A 350 25.87 20.15 17.58
C SER A 350 25.95 21.25 16.51
N GLN A 351 26.65 21.00 15.39
CA GLN A 351 26.73 21.93 14.27
C GLN A 351 25.37 21.98 13.54
N THR A 352 24.94 23.19 13.20
CA THR A 352 23.71 23.41 12.43
C THR A 352 23.98 23.38 10.93
N LEU A 353 22.93 23.21 10.14
CA LEU A 353 23.01 23.28 8.69
C LEU A 353 23.62 24.59 8.19
N ASP A 354 23.17 25.73 8.73
CA ASP A 354 23.64 27.06 8.30
C ASP A 354 25.14 27.28 8.57
N GLU A 355 25.67 26.59 9.57
CA GLU A 355 27.10 26.67 9.89
C GLU A 355 27.98 25.85 8.92
N VAL A 356 27.42 24.79 8.31
CA VAL A 356 28.21 23.84 7.51
C VAL A 356 27.91 23.87 6.01
N LYS A 357 26.69 24.19 5.59
CA LYS A 357 26.27 24.12 4.17
C LYS A 357 27.10 24.95 3.23
N GLY A 358 27.62 26.10 3.70
CA GLY A 358 28.50 26.98 2.92
C GLY A 358 29.87 26.41 2.65
N THR A 359 30.26 25.33 3.33
CA THR A 359 31.54 24.63 3.13
C THR A 359 31.43 23.48 2.12
N TRP A 360 30.23 23.13 1.71
CA TRP A 360 29.99 22.02 0.80
C TRP A 360 30.33 22.36 -0.65
N PRO A 361 30.80 21.40 -1.44
CA PRO A 361 31.02 21.59 -2.88
C PRO A 361 29.75 22.10 -3.58
N GLN A 362 29.94 22.97 -4.59
CA GLN A 362 28.81 23.54 -5.34
C GLN A 362 28.27 22.58 -6.42
N GLY A 363 29.11 21.66 -6.92
CA GLY A 363 28.72 20.63 -7.88
C GLY A 363 28.02 19.43 -7.23
N ASP A 364 28.04 18.32 -7.93
CA ASP A 364 27.52 17.05 -7.44
C ASP A 364 28.33 16.57 -6.24
N ILE A 365 27.62 16.00 -5.26
CA ILE A 365 28.24 15.41 -4.08
C ILE A 365 27.79 13.95 -4.00
N PRO A 366 28.69 12.97 -4.02
CA PRO A 366 28.32 11.59 -3.85
C PRO A 366 27.54 11.38 -2.53
N ALA A 367 26.56 10.50 -2.54
CA ALA A 367 26.02 9.97 -1.31
C ALA A 367 26.92 8.88 -0.76
N ARG A 368 26.92 8.66 0.55
CA ARG A 368 27.62 7.55 1.20
C ARG A 368 26.81 6.99 2.37
N ILE A 369 27.26 5.87 2.88
CA ILE A 369 26.79 5.30 4.14
C ILE A 369 27.74 5.73 5.25
N GLY A 370 27.21 6.30 6.32
CA GLY A 370 27.98 6.73 7.47
C GLY A 370 27.28 6.42 8.77
N ASP A 371 28.02 6.52 9.89
CA ASP A 371 27.46 6.35 11.22
C ASP A 371 26.35 7.38 11.48
N TYR A 372 25.20 6.94 11.95
CA TYR A 372 24.10 7.84 12.25
C TYR A 372 24.37 8.68 13.50
N MET A 373 24.59 9.96 13.32
CA MET A 373 24.99 10.92 14.36
C MET A 373 24.13 12.18 14.38
N PHE A 374 22.92 12.16 13.83
CA PHE A 374 21.99 13.31 13.74
C PHE A 374 22.59 14.55 13.04
N ARG A 375 23.53 14.37 12.15
CA ARG A 375 24.28 15.46 11.50
C ARG A 375 23.45 16.10 10.38
N PRO A 376 23.67 17.41 10.07
CA PRO A 376 22.90 18.09 9.01
C PRO A 376 22.94 17.38 7.65
N HIS A 377 24.07 16.81 7.25
CA HIS A 377 24.24 16.08 6.00
C HIS A 377 23.62 14.65 6.00
N GLN A 378 22.95 14.24 7.09
CA GLN A 378 22.17 13.01 7.24
C GLN A 378 20.67 13.26 7.32
N ARG A 379 20.23 14.53 7.16
CA ARG A 379 18.84 14.93 7.29
C ARG A 379 18.25 15.18 5.91
N TRP A 380 17.17 14.51 5.64
CA TRP A 380 16.52 14.54 4.33
C TRP A 380 15.10 15.08 4.44
N THR A 381 14.70 15.86 3.46
CA THR A 381 13.32 16.22 3.22
C THR A 381 12.82 15.38 2.06
N ILE A 382 11.83 14.52 2.31
CA ILE A 382 11.22 13.65 1.32
C ILE A 382 9.84 14.21 1.00
N THR A 383 9.63 14.62 -0.25
CA THR A 383 8.41 15.32 -0.67
C THR A 383 7.76 14.59 -1.83
N PRO A 384 6.44 14.32 -1.79
CA PRO A 384 5.72 13.74 -2.92
C PRO A 384 5.72 14.71 -4.11
N VAL A 385 5.77 14.15 -5.32
CA VAL A 385 5.74 14.87 -6.59
C VAL A 385 4.57 14.30 -7.40
N ASN A 386 3.37 14.78 -7.12
CA ASN A 386 2.12 14.22 -7.66
C ASN A 386 2.06 14.25 -9.18
N GLU A 387 2.59 15.30 -9.79
CA GLU A 387 2.67 15.47 -11.24
C GLU A 387 3.61 14.49 -11.95
N ALA A 388 4.46 13.82 -11.20
CA ALA A 388 5.37 12.80 -11.75
C ALA A 388 4.71 11.41 -11.91
N GLY A 389 3.42 11.30 -11.52
CA GLY A 389 2.72 10.01 -11.46
C GLY A 389 3.04 9.25 -10.18
N GLY A 390 2.70 7.96 -10.19
CA GLY A 390 2.86 7.11 -9.01
C GLY A 390 3.12 5.65 -9.35
N TYR A 391 3.06 4.83 -8.32
CA TYR A 391 3.17 3.38 -8.42
C TYR A 391 2.42 2.72 -7.25
N LEU A 392 1.40 1.94 -7.57
CA LEU A 392 0.59 1.12 -6.65
C LEU A 392 0.33 1.79 -5.29
N SER A 393 -0.49 2.85 -5.32
CA SER A 393 -0.94 3.66 -4.20
C SER A 393 -0.02 4.77 -3.68
N ASN A 394 1.18 4.92 -4.23
CA ASN A 394 2.10 5.98 -3.82
C ASN A 394 2.54 6.85 -4.99
N PRO A 395 2.73 8.17 -4.79
CA PRO A 395 3.38 9.03 -5.77
C PRO A 395 4.88 8.72 -5.83
N TYR A 396 5.56 9.27 -6.82
CA TYR A 396 7.00 9.42 -6.75
C TYR A 396 7.39 10.54 -5.78
N PHE A 397 8.58 10.42 -5.19
CA PHE A 397 9.12 11.39 -4.23
C PHE A 397 10.42 12.00 -4.74
N LYS A 398 10.64 13.28 -4.46
CA LYS A 398 11.98 13.86 -4.46
C LYS A 398 12.56 13.75 -3.05
N ILE A 399 13.86 13.48 -2.97
CA ILE A 399 14.61 13.34 -1.72
C ILE A 399 15.69 14.42 -1.73
N THR A 400 15.58 15.44 -0.89
CA THR A 400 16.53 16.54 -0.81
C THR A 400 17.18 16.60 0.56
N ILE A 401 18.38 17.19 0.65
CA ILE A 401 18.95 17.52 1.96
C ILE A 401 18.11 18.62 2.60
N GLU A 402 17.71 18.42 3.85
CA GLU A 402 16.88 19.37 4.60
C GLU A 402 17.44 20.79 4.50
N GLY A 403 16.56 21.75 4.19
CA GLY A 403 16.92 23.19 4.09
C GLY A 403 17.80 23.54 2.90
N THR A 404 17.91 22.65 1.90
CA THR A 404 18.61 22.92 0.64
C THR A 404 17.78 22.43 -0.57
N GLU A 405 18.17 22.84 -1.78
CA GLU A 405 17.59 22.31 -3.03
C GLU A 405 18.30 21.04 -3.52
N ARG A 406 19.36 20.61 -2.85
CA ARG A 406 20.21 19.49 -3.27
C ARG A 406 19.44 18.18 -3.25
N ALA A 407 19.31 17.54 -4.42
CA ALA A 407 18.45 16.37 -4.61
C ALA A 407 19.26 15.09 -4.85
N LEU A 408 18.79 13.98 -4.28
CA LEU A 408 19.30 12.64 -4.50
C LEU A 408 18.98 12.20 -5.94
N ALA A 409 19.95 11.63 -6.65
CA ALA A 409 19.82 11.19 -8.04
C ALA A 409 20.56 9.88 -8.28
N ALA A 410 20.00 9.05 -9.18
CA ALA A 410 20.65 7.87 -9.72
C ALA A 410 21.62 8.28 -10.84
N THR A 411 22.73 7.55 -11.00
CA THR A 411 23.72 7.79 -12.05
C THR A 411 23.75 6.64 -13.07
N ALA A 412 24.33 6.87 -14.25
CA ALA A 412 24.39 5.88 -15.33
C ALA A 412 25.20 4.61 -14.99
N ASP A 413 26.14 4.72 -14.06
CA ASP A 413 26.95 3.61 -13.55
C ASP A 413 26.29 2.90 -12.34
N LYS A 414 25.02 3.20 -12.08
CA LYS A 414 24.21 2.65 -10.98
C LYS A 414 24.75 3.02 -9.59
N GLU A 415 25.31 4.17 -9.47
CA GLU A 415 25.67 4.80 -8.19
C GLU A 415 24.61 5.83 -7.79
N VAL A 416 24.77 6.42 -6.63
CA VAL A 416 23.88 7.43 -6.08
C VAL A 416 24.66 8.69 -5.73
N THR A 417 24.21 9.81 -6.25
CA THR A 417 24.78 11.12 -6.00
C THR A 417 23.73 12.11 -5.52
N THR A 418 24.16 13.30 -5.14
CA THR A 418 23.23 14.43 -5.00
C THR A 418 23.65 15.54 -5.95
N VAL A 419 22.69 16.01 -6.73
CA VAL A 419 22.84 17.14 -7.64
C VAL A 419 22.49 18.45 -6.93
N PRO A 420 22.98 19.63 -7.38
CA PRO A 420 22.78 20.90 -6.67
C PRO A 420 21.31 21.29 -6.46
N ALA A 421 20.42 20.91 -7.39
CA ALA A 421 18.99 21.20 -7.29
C ALA A 421 18.15 20.15 -7.97
N TYR A 422 16.92 19.96 -7.48
CA TYR A 422 15.89 19.18 -8.15
C TYR A 422 15.45 19.87 -9.45
N THR A 423 15.47 19.14 -10.55
CA THR A 423 15.13 19.64 -11.90
C THR A 423 13.87 19.00 -12.49
N GLY A 424 13.33 17.98 -11.83
CA GLY A 424 12.21 17.18 -12.35
C GLY A 424 12.65 16.00 -13.22
N ALA A 425 13.94 15.73 -13.34
CA ALA A 425 14.45 14.58 -14.10
C ALA A 425 14.08 13.26 -13.41
N ASP A 426 13.78 12.21 -14.18
CA ASP A 426 13.28 10.94 -13.68
C ASP A 426 14.27 10.21 -12.78
N GLU A 427 15.57 10.39 -12.97
CA GLU A 427 16.61 9.86 -12.09
C GLU A 427 16.66 10.52 -10.70
N GLN A 428 15.95 11.64 -10.51
CA GLN A 428 15.80 12.35 -9.22
C GLN A 428 14.49 12.01 -8.50
N LEU A 429 13.69 11.12 -9.09
CA LEU A 429 12.42 10.67 -8.55
C LEU A 429 12.55 9.27 -7.99
N TRP A 430 11.92 9.05 -6.84
CA TRP A 430 12.10 7.82 -6.07
C TRP A 430 10.75 7.21 -5.70
N ARG A 431 10.63 5.90 -5.85
CA ARG A 431 9.56 5.08 -5.33
C ARG A 431 9.96 4.54 -3.97
N ILE A 432 9.09 4.66 -2.98
CA ILE A 432 9.32 4.20 -1.61
C ILE A 432 8.17 3.28 -1.24
N GLU A 433 8.46 2.01 -1.01
CA GLU A 433 7.46 0.98 -0.75
C GLU A 433 7.75 0.28 0.57
N GLN A 434 6.72 0.13 1.40
CA GLN A 434 6.81 -0.65 2.62
C GLN A 434 6.81 -2.15 2.29
N LEU A 435 7.76 -2.87 2.87
CA LEU A 435 7.92 -4.31 2.72
C LEU A 435 7.03 -5.06 3.73
N THR A 436 6.83 -6.35 3.46
CA THR A 436 5.99 -7.21 4.33
C THR A 436 6.53 -7.38 5.74
N ASP A 437 7.81 -7.08 6.00
CA ASP A 437 8.42 -7.09 7.34
C ASP A 437 8.37 -5.71 8.04
N GLY A 438 7.80 -4.69 7.38
CA GLY A 438 7.65 -3.34 7.89
C GLY A 438 8.80 -2.39 7.55
N THR A 439 9.90 -2.89 6.98
CA THR A 439 10.97 -2.06 6.42
C THR A 439 10.56 -1.46 5.08
N PHE A 440 11.47 -0.74 4.41
CA PHE A 440 11.17 -0.10 3.13
C PHE A 440 12.22 -0.43 2.09
N ARG A 441 11.83 -0.50 0.81
CA ARG A 441 12.74 -0.39 -0.33
C ARG A 441 12.61 0.99 -0.96
N ILE A 442 13.73 1.51 -1.50
CA ILE A 442 13.81 2.82 -2.16
C ILE A 442 14.35 2.57 -3.57
N MET A 443 13.58 2.93 -4.60
CA MET A 443 13.91 2.64 -5.99
C MET A 443 13.86 3.93 -6.82
N PRO A 444 14.87 4.25 -7.65
CA PRO A 444 14.76 5.39 -8.57
C PRO A 444 13.68 5.11 -9.62
N LYS A 445 12.99 6.14 -10.07
CA LYS A 445 12.03 6.01 -11.19
C LYS A 445 12.76 5.58 -12.47
N ALA A 446 13.92 6.17 -12.73
CA ALA A 446 14.76 5.81 -13.85
C ALA A 446 16.24 5.80 -13.48
N ILE A 447 17.03 5.09 -14.26
CA ILE A 447 18.50 5.08 -14.19
C ILE A 447 18.99 5.51 -15.56
N PRO A 448 19.82 6.56 -15.67
CA PRO A 448 20.36 7.02 -16.96
C PRO A 448 21.03 5.89 -17.73
N GLY A 449 20.68 5.75 -19.03
CA GLY A 449 21.18 4.68 -19.87
C GLY A 449 20.45 3.34 -19.78
N ILE A 450 19.43 3.22 -18.91
CA ILE A 450 18.49 2.10 -18.89
C ILE A 450 17.16 2.60 -19.42
N GLU A 451 16.63 1.96 -20.47
CA GLU A 451 15.36 2.36 -21.06
C GLU A 451 14.17 2.06 -20.14
N GLY A 452 13.21 2.98 -20.12
CA GLY A 452 11.96 2.85 -19.38
C GLY A 452 12.06 3.14 -17.89
N THR A 453 10.96 2.90 -17.19
CA THR A 453 10.88 3.03 -15.73
C THR A 453 11.62 1.89 -15.04
N ASN A 454 12.43 2.20 -14.04
CA ASN A 454 13.11 1.17 -13.25
C ASN A 454 12.12 0.35 -12.42
N THR A 455 12.14 -0.96 -12.62
CA THR A 455 11.32 -1.93 -11.85
C THR A 455 12.16 -2.93 -11.06
N LYS A 456 13.48 -2.82 -11.08
CA LYS A 456 14.39 -3.87 -10.63
C LYS A 456 15.43 -3.40 -9.62
N TYR A 457 16.01 -2.21 -9.80
CA TYR A 457 17.12 -1.74 -8.98
C TYR A 457 16.63 -0.89 -7.83
N CYS A 458 17.16 -1.14 -6.65
CA CYS A 458 16.87 -0.36 -5.44
C CYS A 458 18.15 0.22 -4.84
N LEU A 459 17.98 1.21 -3.97
CA LEU A 459 19.04 1.72 -3.12
C LEU A 459 19.56 0.58 -2.23
N TYR A 460 20.87 0.35 -2.26
CA TYR A 460 21.52 -0.79 -1.64
C TYR A 460 22.72 -0.31 -0.80
N SER A 461 22.75 -0.64 0.48
CA SER A 461 23.84 -0.24 1.38
C SER A 461 25.04 -1.20 1.26
N ALA A 462 25.78 -1.10 0.15
CA ALA A 462 26.97 -1.92 -0.08
C ALA A 462 28.19 -1.39 0.70
N GLY A 463 28.90 -2.28 1.38
CA GLY A 463 30.13 -1.90 2.11
C GLY A 463 29.89 -0.85 3.21
N ASP A 464 30.93 -0.08 3.51
CA ASP A 464 30.92 0.88 4.62
C ASP A 464 30.87 2.35 4.13
N SER A 465 30.83 2.59 2.84
CA SER A 465 30.96 3.96 2.33
C SER A 465 30.01 4.33 1.20
N THR A 466 29.74 3.45 0.25
CA THR A 466 29.03 3.86 -0.98
C THR A 466 27.71 3.10 -1.11
N PRO A 467 26.56 3.80 -1.03
CA PRO A 467 25.32 3.21 -1.48
C PRO A 467 25.37 3.05 -2.99
N THR A 468 24.85 1.98 -3.50
CA THR A 468 24.76 1.69 -4.91
C THR A 468 23.31 1.33 -5.28
N LEU A 469 23.03 1.23 -6.57
CA LEU A 469 21.78 0.66 -7.06
C LEU A 469 22.05 -0.78 -7.47
N ALA A 470 21.49 -1.72 -6.72
CA ALA A 470 21.58 -3.15 -6.99
C ALA A 470 20.19 -3.76 -7.22
N GLU A 471 20.15 -4.94 -7.83
CA GLU A 471 18.91 -5.69 -7.91
C GLU A 471 18.32 -5.92 -6.52
N TYR A 472 17.03 -5.71 -6.42
CA TYR A 472 16.32 -5.88 -5.16
C TYR A 472 16.41 -7.32 -4.68
N ASP A 473 16.75 -7.49 -3.41
CA ASP A 473 16.78 -8.78 -2.71
C ASP A 473 16.13 -8.62 -1.33
N PHE A 474 14.92 -9.17 -1.18
CA PHE A 474 14.18 -9.13 0.09
C PHE A 474 14.92 -9.81 1.25
N LYS A 475 15.79 -10.78 0.97
CA LYS A 475 16.55 -11.50 2.00
C LYS A 475 17.78 -10.73 2.49
N SER A 476 18.17 -9.68 1.78
CA SER A 476 19.33 -8.86 2.12
C SER A 476 18.93 -7.61 2.91
N ASP A 477 19.48 -7.46 4.11
CA ASP A 477 19.32 -6.22 4.89
C ASP A 477 19.93 -4.98 4.18
N ASN A 478 20.79 -5.21 3.19
CA ASN A 478 21.36 -4.14 2.38
C ASN A 478 20.32 -3.47 1.46
N SER A 479 19.24 -4.18 1.09
CA SER A 479 18.13 -3.65 0.28
C SER A 479 17.06 -2.95 1.11
N LYS A 480 17.19 -2.94 2.44
CA LYS A 480 16.15 -2.52 3.37
C LYS A 480 16.51 -1.24 4.10
N TRP A 481 15.53 -0.39 4.25
CA TRP A 481 15.67 0.94 4.83
C TRP A 481 14.58 1.21 5.86
N ASN A 482 14.90 2.13 6.77
CA ASN A 482 13.98 2.66 7.76
C ASN A 482 14.02 4.19 7.74
N PHE A 483 12.96 4.80 8.18
CA PHE A 483 12.85 6.26 8.28
C PHE A 483 12.68 6.67 9.73
N ARG A 484 13.40 7.72 10.15
CA ARG A 484 13.35 8.22 11.52
C ARG A 484 13.17 9.73 11.53
N HIS A 485 12.14 10.20 12.23
CA HIS A 485 12.00 11.61 12.58
C HIS A 485 13.10 12.05 13.55
N TYR A 486 13.52 13.31 13.46
CA TYR A 486 14.55 13.90 14.30
C TYR A 486 14.14 15.24 14.88
#